data_691f3ff3b4b7c156e9aeea76f62eaccb
#
_entry.id   691f3ff3b4b7c156e9aeea76f62eaccb
#
_cell.length_a   1.000
_cell.length_b   1.000
_cell.length_c   1.000
_cell.angle_alpha   90.00
_cell.angle_beta   90.00
_cell.angle_gamma   90.00
#
_symmetry.space_group_name_H-M   'P 1'
#
loop_
_entity.id
_entity.type
_entity.pdbx_description
1 polymer ?
#
loop_
_entity_poly.entity_id
_entity_poly.type
_entity_poly.pdbx_seq_one_letter_code
_entity_poly.pdbx_strand_id
1 'polypeptide(L)'
;GRRINPHEAQGYYDKELMESFVDRSLTNLSIETIDLLQMHCPPTEVYSHDLTYEMLDNLVAKGKIQHYGFSVQTVEEAIACIQRPHTKSVQIIFNMLRLKPAEEFFKMAKEKNIAIIVRVPLASGLLTGKMNTDSSFPENDHRNYNIKGDAFDVGETFSGVDFNKALKVVEELKSIIPEGFSLSQLALKWILMHEAV
;
A
#
# COMPACT_ATOMS: atom_id res chain seq x y z
N GLY A 1 9.73 -6.40 -3.78
CA GLY A 1 9.13 -7.56 -3.13
C GLY A 1 8.58 -8.53 -4.16
N ARG A 2 8.82 -9.80 -3.98
CA ARG A 2 8.21 -10.83 -4.82
C ARG A 2 6.83 -11.15 -4.24
N ARG A 3 5.77 -11.08 -5.05
CA ARG A 3 4.50 -11.71 -4.69
C ARG A 3 4.74 -13.22 -4.62
N ILE A 4 4.50 -13.83 -3.47
CA ILE A 4 4.51 -15.27 -3.33
C ILE A 4 3.20 -15.78 -3.94
N ASN A 5 3.27 -16.79 -4.82
CA ASN A 5 2.07 -17.43 -5.33
C ASN A 5 1.23 -17.99 -4.15
N PRO A 6 -0.11 -18.07 -4.26
CA PRO A 6 -0.96 -18.69 -3.23
C PRO A 6 -0.49 -20.09 -2.80
N HIS A 7 0.14 -20.86 -3.71
CA HIS A 7 0.74 -22.16 -3.41
C HIS A 7 2.03 -22.09 -2.57
N GLU A 8 2.64 -20.90 -2.48
CA GLU A 8 3.83 -20.63 -1.64
C GLU A 8 3.44 -19.92 -0.33
N ALA A 9 2.13 -19.78 -0.04
CA ALA A 9 1.65 -19.07 1.15
C ALA A 9 2.18 -19.67 2.46
N GLN A 10 2.49 -20.97 2.50
CA GLN A 10 3.17 -21.61 3.63
C GLN A 10 4.52 -20.96 3.96
N GLY A 11 5.20 -20.36 2.98
CA GLY A 11 6.47 -19.65 3.19
C GLY A 11 6.34 -18.41 4.09
N TYR A 12 5.14 -17.88 4.32
CA TYR A 12 4.93 -16.80 5.29
C TYR A 12 5.11 -17.24 6.74
N TYR A 13 5.05 -18.55 7.01
CA TYR A 13 5.21 -19.16 8.31
C TYR A 13 6.51 -19.95 8.46
N ASP A 14 7.29 -20.05 7.36
CA ASP A 14 8.59 -20.73 7.33
C ASP A 14 9.69 -19.74 7.69
N LYS A 15 10.23 -19.89 8.91
CA LYS A 15 11.25 -19.02 9.46
C LYS A 15 12.55 -19.04 8.66
N GLU A 16 12.99 -20.20 8.20
CA GLU A 16 14.24 -20.38 7.45
C GLU A 16 14.12 -19.77 6.06
N LEU A 17 12.98 -20.00 5.41
CA LEU A 17 12.70 -19.43 4.09
C LEU A 17 12.62 -17.90 4.14
N MET A 18 11.92 -17.34 5.13
CA MET A 18 11.81 -15.89 5.32
C MET A 18 13.21 -15.28 5.56
N GLU A 19 14.00 -15.88 6.44
CA GLU A 19 15.36 -15.44 6.73
C GLU A 19 16.24 -15.48 5.48
N SER A 20 16.15 -16.53 4.65
CA SER A 20 16.88 -16.65 3.40
C SER A 20 16.55 -15.52 2.40
N PHE A 21 15.30 -15.07 2.36
CA PHE A 21 14.89 -13.94 1.52
C PHE A 21 15.48 -12.62 2.00
N VAL A 22 15.56 -12.43 3.32
CA VAL A 22 16.19 -11.25 3.93
C VAL A 22 17.69 -11.28 3.67
N ASP A 23 18.38 -12.41 3.89
CA ASP A 23 19.82 -12.56 3.63
C ASP A 23 20.19 -12.26 2.17
N ARG A 24 19.38 -12.76 1.24
CA ARG A 24 19.55 -12.43 -0.16
C ARG A 24 19.35 -10.94 -0.44
N SER A 25 18.41 -10.29 0.22
CA SER A 25 18.18 -8.85 0.08
C SER A 25 19.36 -8.05 0.63
N LEU A 26 19.88 -8.41 1.80
CA LEU A 26 21.07 -7.80 2.40
C LEU A 26 22.29 -7.91 1.47
N THR A 27 22.51 -9.10 0.90
CA THR A 27 23.59 -9.35 -0.07
C THR A 27 23.43 -8.49 -1.32
N ASN A 28 22.23 -8.46 -1.92
CA ASN A 28 21.96 -7.70 -3.15
C ASN A 28 22.07 -6.18 -2.96
N LEU A 29 21.73 -5.69 -1.78
CA LEU A 29 21.82 -4.27 -1.42
C LEU A 29 23.22 -3.90 -0.90
N SER A 30 24.09 -4.88 -0.60
CA SER A 30 25.40 -4.68 0.02
C SER A 30 25.33 -3.89 1.33
N ILE A 31 24.37 -4.24 2.19
CA ILE A 31 24.17 -3.65 3.51
C ILE A 31 24.08 -4.75 4.59
N GLU A 32 24.34 -4.40 5.83
CA GLU A 32 24.27 -5.33 6.97
C GLU A 32 22.88 -5.41 7.59
N THR A 33 22.11 -4.35 7.51
CA THR A 33 20.77 -4.25 8.11
C THR A 33 19.82 -3.50 7.18
N ILE A 34 18.58 -3.99 7.03
CA ILE A 34 17.50 -3.31 6.31
C ILE A 34 16.75 -2.42 7.30
N ASP A 35 16.59 -1.12 7.01
CA ASP A 35 15.87 -0.20 7.89
C ASP A 35 14.41 -0.59 8.05
N LEU A 36 13.73 -0.94 6.95
CA LEU A 36 12.31 -1.31 6.96
C LEU A 36 12.01 -2.46 5.99
N LEU A 37 11.56 -3.58 6.52
CA LEU A 37 11.02 -4.70 5.75
C LEU A 37 9.50 -4.57 5.64
N GLN A 38 8.96 -4.60 4.42
CA GLN A 38 7.52 -4.60 4.17
C GLN A 38 7.05 -5.97 3.69
N MET A 39 6.11 -6.57 4.42
CA MET A 39 5.33 -7.72 3.93
C MET A 39 4.36 -7.24 2.86
N HIS A 40 4.47 -7.76 1.63
CA HIS A 40 3.76 -7.21 0.47
C HIS A 40 2.43 -7.92 0.22
N CYS A 41 1.34 -7.40 0.74
CA CYS A 41 -0.03 -7.91 0.57
C CYS A 41 -0.09 -9.44 0.74
N PRO A 42 0.33 -9.98 1.90
CA PRO A 42 0.19 -11.40 2.17
C PRO A 42 -1.29 -11.79 2.25
N PRO A 43 -1.63 -13.10 2.24
CA PRO A 43 -2.99 -13.55 2.53
C PRO A 43 -3.53 -12.99 3.84
N THR A 44 -4.84 -12.75 3.91
CA THR A 44 -5.48 -12.02 5.03
C THR A 44 -5.21 -12.66 6.40
N GLU A 45 -5.12 -13.98 6.48
CA GLU A 45 -4.80 -14.71 7.72
C GLU A 45 -3.42 -14.36 8.30
N VAL A 46 -2.46 -13.93 7.46
CA VAL A 46 -1.09 -13.59 7.88
C VAL A 46 -1.08 -12.39 8.83
N TYR A 47 -1.99 -11.43 8.67
CA TYR A 47 -2.05 -10.23 9.50
C TYR A 47 -2.43 -10.50 10.96
N SER A 48 -2.98 -11.66 11.27
CA SER A 48 -3.34 -12.08 12.63
C SER A 48 -2.57 -13.31 13.13
N HIS A 49 -1.67 -13.88 12.32
CA HIS A 49 -0.98 -15.13 12.64
C HIS A 49 0.29 -14.91 13.47
N ASP A 50 0.33 -15.39 14.69
CA ASP A 50 1.40 -15.13 15.67
C ASP A 50 2.79 -15.53 15.18
N LEU A 51 2.94 -16.69 14.53
CA LEU A 51 4.23 -17.15 14.01
C LEU A 51 4.86 -16.18 13.01
N THR A 52 4.05 -15.45 12.23
CA THR A 52 4.57 -14.44 11.30
C THR A 52 5.29 -13.32 12.07
N TYR A 53 4.69 -12.85 13.16
CA TYR A 53 5.29 -11.79 13.98
C TYR A 53 6.51 -12.28 14.75
N GLU A 54 6.47 -13.51 15.29
CA GLU A 54 7.64 -14.15 15.92
C GLU A 54 8.83 -14.24 14.96
N MET A 55 8.59 -14.59 13.69
CA MET A 55 9.65 -14.61 12.67
C MET A 55 10.22 -13.22 12.41
N LEU A 56 9.36 -12.20 12.28
CA LEU A 56 9.77 -10.82 12.04
C LEU A 56 10.54 -10.25 13.24
N ASP A 57 10.06 -10.50 14.46
CA ASP A 57 10.73 -10.11 15.71
C ASP A 57 12.10 -10.77 15.85
N ASN A 58 12.23 -12.04 15.43
CA ASN A 58 13.51 -12.73 15.43
C ASN A 58 14.51 -12.10 14.41
N LEU A 59 14.04 -11.62 13.24
CA LEU A 59 14.89 -10.90 12.29
C LEU A 59 15.37 -9.56 12.86
N VAL A 60 14.52 -8.86 13.61
CA VAL A 60 14.91 -7.64 14.37
C VAL A 60 15.94 -7.99 15.43
N ALA A 61 15.71 -9.03 16.26
CA ALA A 61 16.63 -9.45 17.29
C ALA A 61 18.01 -9.87 16.75
N LYS A 62 18.07 -10.42 15.53
CA LYS A 62 19.31 -10.75 14.83
C LYS A 62 19.99 -9.54 14.17
N GLY A 63 19.42 -8.37 14.22
CA GLY A 63 19.92 -7.16 13.59
C GLY A 63 19.85 -7.15 12.05
N LYS A 64 19.15 -8.11 11.44
CA LYS A 64 19.00 -8.19 9.98
C LYS A 64 18.04 -7.14 9.42
N ILE A 65 17.05 -6.74 10.21
CA ILE A 65 16.14 -5.64 9.92
C ILE A 65 16.00 -4.75 11.17
N GLN A 66 15.78 -3.45 11.01
CA GLN A 66 15.50 -2.57 12.13
C GLN A 66 14.00 -2.56 12.48
N HIS A 67 13.16 -2.47 11.44
CA HIS A 67 11.72 -2.38 11.57
C HIS A 67 11.02 -3.23 10.52
N TYR A 68 9.76 -3.56 10.79
CA TYR A 68 8.90 -4.18 9.79
C TYR A 68 7.52 -3.52 9.73
N GLY A 69 6.84 -3.74 8.61
CA GLY A 69 5.49 -3.29 8.37
C GLY A 69 4.78 -4.17 7.34
N PHE A 70 3.59 -3.75 6.98
CA PHE A 70 2.73 -4.51 6.07
C PHE A 70 2.15 -3.62 4.98
N SER A 71 2.16 -4.10 3.75
CA SER A 71 1.30 -3.57 2.71
C SER A 71 -0.03 -4.32 2.76
N VAL A 72 -1.13 -3.59 2.78
CA VAL A 72 -2.47 -4.13 2.96
C VAL A 72 -3.40 -3.71 1.82
N GLN A 73 -4.49 -4.44 1.62
CA GLN A 73 -5.52 -4.12 0.63
C GLN A 73 -6.73 -3.45 1.27
N THR A 74 -7.06 -3.80 2.52
CA THR A 74 -8.24 -3.32 3.22
C THR A 74 -7.90 -2.58 4.52
N VAL A 75 -8.86 -1.81 5.02
CA VAL A 75 -8.75 -1.12 6.32
C VAL A 75 -8.75 -2.14 7.46
N GLU A 76 -9.51 -3.21 7.32
CA GLU A 76 -9.61 -4.30 8.29
C GLU A 76 -8.25 -5.01 8.49
N GLU A 77 -7.51 -5.27 7.39
CA GLU A 77 -6.15 -5.79 7.43
C GLU A 77 -5.18 -4.80 8.08
N ALA A 78 -5.31 -3.50 7.77
CA ALA A 78 -4.52 -2.45 8.39
C ALA A 78 -4.74 -2.41 9.92
N ILE A 79 -5.98 -2.49 10.37
CA ILE A 79 -6.33 -2.52 11.78
C ILE A 79 -5.78 -3.78 12.45
N ALA A 80 -5.87 -4.95 11.79
CA ALA A 80 -5.37 -6.21 12.33
C ALA A 80 -3.85 -6.15 12.58
N CYS A 81 -3.05 -5.70 11.62
CA CYS A 81 -1.60 -5.69 11.78
C CYS A 81 -1.10 -4.67 12.80
N ILE A 82 -1.79 -3.54 13.04
CA ILE A 82 -1.40 -2.56 14.05
C ILE A 82 -1.80 -2.93 15.49
N GLN A 83 -2.51 -4.03 15.70
CA GLN A 83 -2.69 -4.59 17.04
C GLN A 83 -1.39 -5.20 17.57
N ARG A 84 -0.42 -5.46 16.73
CA ARG A 84 0.87 -6.03 17.10
C ARG A 84 1.87 -4.93 17.48
N PRO A 85 2.52 -5.01 18.64
CA PRO A 85 3.28 -3.89 19.22
C PRO A 85 4.50 -3.47 18.40
N HIS A 86 5.08 -4.38 17.60
CA HIS A 86 6.31 -4.15 16.87
C HIS A 86 6.08 -3.77 15.40
N THR A 87 4.84 -3.76 14.91
CA THR A 87 4.52 -3.19 13.59
C THR A 87 4.81 -1.69 13.60
N LYS A 88 5.60 -1.20 12.65
CA LYS A 88 6.03 0.21 12.59
C LYS A 88 5.48 0.98 11.41
N SER A 89 5.01 0.28 10.38
CA SER A 89 4.42 0.95 9.21
C SER A 89 3.34 0.12 8.58
N VAL A 90 2.41 0.82 7.93
CA VAL A 90 1.37 0.21 7.08
C VAL A 90 1.35 0.94 5.75
N GLN A 91 1.46 0.19 4.66
CA GLN A 91 1.29 0.71 3.32
C GLN A 91 -0.12 0.39 2.83
N ILE A 92 -0.90 1.42 2.46
CA ILE A 92 -2.31 1.28 2.06
C ILE A 92 -2.63 2.23 0.90
N ILE A 93 -3.59 1.84 0.05
CA ILE A 93 -4.11 2.72 -1.01
C ILE A 93 -4.92 3.83 -0.38
N PHE A 94 -4.50 5.08 -0.62
CA PHE A 94 -5.22 6.27 -0.18
C PHE A 94 -5.04 7.42 -1.16
N ASN A 95 -6.13 8.04 -1.57
CA ASN A 95 -6.13 9.21 -2.44
C ASN A 95 -7.51 9.89 -2.41
N MET A 96 -7.69 10.99 -3.13
CA MET A 96 -8.94 11.77 -3.14
C MET A 96 -10.17 10.99 -3.63
N LEU A 97 -9.99 9.79 -4.24
CA LEU A 97 -11.08 8.90 -4.69
C LEU A 97 -11.26 7.68 -3.77
N ARG A 98 -10.41 7.47 -2.77
CA ARG A 98 -10.47 6.35 -1.82
C ARG A 98 -10.17 6.84 -0.42
N LEU A 99 -11.22 7.25 0.30
CA LEU A 99 -11.13 7.97 1.58
C LEU A 99 -11.23 7.08 2.82
N LYS A 100 -11.77 5.86 2.69
CA LYS A 100 -12.04 4.93 3.81
C LYS A 100 -10.90 4.81 4.83
N PRO A 101 -9.61 4.76 4.45
CA PRO A 101 -8.53 4.67 5.43
C PRO A 101 -8.47 5.85 6.41
N ALA A 102 -8.87 7.06 6.00
CA ALA A 102 -8.85 8.24 6.86
C ALA A 102 -10.01 8.28 7.88
N GLU A 103 -11.09 7.53 7.66
CA GLU A 103 -12.27 7.56 8.53
C GLU A 103 -11.98 6.96 9.92
N GLU A 104 -11.24 5.86 9.98
CA GLU A 104 -10.99 5.14 11.23
C GLU A 104 -9.49 4.83 11.42
N PHE A 105 -8.84 4.23 10.41
CA PHE A 105 -7.49 3.68 10.52
C PHE A 105 -6.44 4.76 10.82
N PHE A 106 -6.49 5.93 10.19
CA PHE A 106 -5.48 6.99 10.38
C PHE A 106 -5.40 7.47 11.82
N LYS A 107 -6.53 7.61 12.49
CA LYS A 107 -6.57 7.97 13.91
C LYS A 107 -5.85 6.92 14.77
N MET A 108 -6.18 5.65 14.55
CA MET A 108 -5.55 4.53 15.28
C MET A 108 -4.04 4.43 15.01
N ALA A 109 -3.63 4.62 13.76
CA ALA A 109 -2.22 4.62 13.37
C ALA A 109 -1.44 5.74 14.07
N LYS A 110 -1.99 6.95 14.12
CA LYS A 110 -1.41 8.09 14.83
C LYS A 110 -1.27 7.81 16.32
N GLU A 111 -2.32 7.32 16.98
CA GLU A 111 -2.31 6.99 18.41
C GLU A 111 -1.27 5.92 18.76
N LYS A 112 -1.03 4.97 17.85
CA LYS A 112 -0.04 3.89 18.02
C LYS A 112 1.35 4.24 17.48
N ASN A 113 1.56 5.44 16.96
CA ASN A 113 2.82 5.86 16.32
C ASN A 113 3.26 4.94 15.18
N ILE A 114 2.31 4.60 14.30
CA ILE A 114 2.52 3.79 13.09
C ILE A 114 2.64 4.71 11.89
N ALA A 115 3.72 4.60 11.14
CA ALA A 115 3.91 5.35 9.90
C ALA A 115 3.00 4.82 8.79
N ILE A 116 2.33 5.71 8.07
CA ILE A 116 1.50 5.36 6.91
C ILE A 116 2.27 5.66 5.63
N ILE A 117 2.40 4.66 4.77
CA ILE A 117 2.95 4.77 3.42
C ILE A 117 1.80 4.71 2.44
N VAL A 118 1.51 5.82 1.79
CA VAL A 118 0.43 5.88 0.80
C VAL A 118 0.90 5.31 -0.54
N ARG A 119 0.14 4.37 -1.10
CA ARG A 119 0.32 3.89 -2.48
C ARG A 119 -0.86 4.31 -3.35
N VAL A 120 -0.66 4.29 -4.68
CA VAL A 120 -1.63 4.73 -5.69
C VAL A 120 -2.14 6.18 -5.45
N PRO A 121 -1.26 7.14 -5.09
CA PRO A 121 -1.68 8.48 -4.69
C PRO A 121 -2.38 9.25 -5.79
N LEU A 122 -2.16 8.90 -7.06
CA LEU A 122 -2.77 9.55 -8.25
C LEU A 122 -3.86 8.69 -8.89
N ALA A 123 -4.39 7.67 -8.19
CA ALA A 123 -5.50 6.82 -8.66
C ALA A 123 -5.27 6.31 -10.10
N SER A 124 -4.14 5.61 -10.34
CA SER A 124 -3.71 5.07 -11.65
C SER A 124 -3.61 6.13 -12.75
N GLY A 125 -3.39 7.38 -12.35
CA GLY A 125 -3.24 8.53 -13.25
C GLY A 125 -4.49 9.39 -13.43
N LEU A 126 -5.66 9.02 -12.88
CA LEU A 126 -6.86 9.87 -12.91
C LEU A 126 -6.62 11.26 -12.36
N LEU A 127 -5.94 11.35 -11.20
CA LEU A 127 -5.64 12.61 -10.54
C LEU A 127 -4.48 13.40 -11.18
N THR A 128 -4.04 12.99 -12.37
CA THR A 128 -3.23 13.87 -13.23
C THR A 128 -4.08 14.88 -14.00
N GLY A 129 -5.40 14.61 -14.13
CA GLY A 129 -6.33 15.41 -14.90
C GLY A 129 -6.16 15.33 -16.42
N LYS A 130 -5.34 14.38 -16.91
CA LYS A 130 -5.04 14.20 -18.34
C LYS A 130 -5.95 13.20 -19.07
N MET A 131 -6.72 12.41 -18.32
CA MET A 131 -7.64 11.41 -18.88
C MET A 131 -8.99 12.02 -19.22
N ASN A 132 -9.65 11.45 -20.20
CA ASN A 132 -11.00 11.80 -20.65
C ASN A 132 -11.75 10.52 -21.08
N THR A 133 -12.98 10.64 -21.58
CA THR A 133 -13.83 9.53 -22.02
C THR A 133 -13.24 8.73 -23.18
N ASP A 134 -12.35 9.32 -23.98
CA ASP A 134 -11.72 8.69 -25.13
C ASP A 134 -10.38 8.02 -24.77
N SER A 135 -9.96 8.12 -23.50
CA SER A 135 -8.74 7.50 -23.05
C SER A 135 -8.80 5.99 -23.15
N SER A 136 -7.83 5.39 -23.82
CA SER A 136 -7.69 3.95 -24.00
C SER A 136 -6.34 3.46 -23.46
N PHE A 137 -6.29 2.20 -23.07
CA PHE A 137 -5.09 1.59 -22.49
C PHE A 137 -4.74 0.30 -23.25
N PRO A 138 -3.46 0.00 -23.47
CA PRO A 138 -3.03 -1.26 -24.08
C PRO A 138 -3.57 -2.48 -23.32
N GLU A 139 -3.73 -3.61 -24.02
CA GLU A 139 -4.22 -4.86 -23.42
C GLU A 139 -3.37 -5.35 -22.24
N ASN A 140 -2.07 -5.11 -22.27
CA ASN A 140 -1.13 -5.47 -21.21
C ASN A 140 -1.01 -4.42 -20.08
N ASP A 141 -1.80 -3.36 -20.12
CA ASP A 141 -1.87 -2.35 -19.05
C ASP A 141 -2.94 -2.75 -18.02
N HIS A 142 -2.61 -2.63 -16.73
CA HIS A 142 -3.54 -2.99 -15.65
C HIS A 142 -4.83 -2.15 -15.68
N ARG A 143 -4.78 -0.95 -16.25
CA ARG A 143 -5.95 -0.08 -16.42
C ARG A 143 -6.94 -0.62 -17.45
N ASN A 144 -6.55 -1.64 -18.22
CA ASN A 144 -7.40 -2.41 -19.11
C ASN A 144 -7.83 -3.74 -18.46
N TYR A 145 -6.87 -4.63 -18.15
CA TYR A 145 -7.17 -5.99 -17.72
C TYR A 145 -7.61 -6.14 -16.26
N ASN A 146 -7.35 -5.15 -15.40
CA ASN A 146 -7.67 -5.23 -13.96
C ASN A 146 -8.79 -4.27 -13.51
N ILE A 147 -9.63 -3.78 -14.40
CA ILE A 147 -10.74 -2.85 -14.07
C ILE A 147 -11.69 -3.45 -13.03
N LYS A 148 -11.90 -4.78 -13.09
CA LYS A 148 -12.78 -5.51 -12.17
C LYS A 148 -12.04 -6.16 -10.99
N GLY A 149 -10.70 -6.03 -10.92
CA GLY A 149 -9.90 -6.68 -9.89
C GLY A 149 -9.60 -8.15 -10.17
N ASP A 150 -9.69 -8.59 -11.43
CA ASP A 150 -9.54 -10.01 -11.80
C ASP A 150 -8.10 -10.53 -11.61
N ALA A 151 -7.10 -9.66 -11.63
CA ALA A 151 -5.69 -10.03 -11.46
C ALA A 151 -5.13 -9.71 -10.07
N PHE A 152 -5.60 -8.61 -9.45
CA PHE A 152 -5.20 -8.16 -8.11
C PHE A 152 -6.24 -7.15 -7.58
N ASP A 153 -6.04 -6.62 -6.36
CA ASP A 153 -7.01 -5.73 -5.70
C ASP A 153 -7.55 -4.65 -6.65
N VAL A 154 -8.88 -4.54 -6.70
CA VAL A 154 -9.57 -3.59 -7.58
C VAL A 154 -9.15 -2.13 -7.31
N GLY A 155 -8.75 -1.81 -6.08
CA GLY A 155 -8.27 -0.49 -5.70
C GLY A 155 -6.97 -0.06 -6.38
N GLU A 156 -6.19 -1.01 -6.89
CA GLU A 156 -4.98 -0.70 -7.68
C GLU A 156 -5.33 -0.05 -9.03
N THR A 157 -6.54 -0.28 -9.53
CA THR A 157 -7.01 0.28 -10.80
C THR A 157 -8.09 1.33 -10.51
N PHE A 158 -7.77 2.58 -10.79
CA PHE A 158 -8.65 3.74 -10.58
C PHE A 158 -9.26 3.81 -9.17
N SER A 159 -8.55 3.26 -8.17
CA SER A 159 -9.01 3.18 -6.76
C SER A 159 -10.28 2.34 -6.57
N GLY A 160 -10.64 1.50 -7.54
CA GLY A 160 -11.87 0.70 -7.53
C GLY A 160 -13.13 1.52 -7.84
N VAL A 161 -12.98 2.73 -8.36
CA VAL A 161 -14.10 3.60 -8.75
C VAL A 161 -14.42 3.43 -10.23
N ASP A 162 -15.69 3.51 -10.59
CA ASP A 162 -16.11 3.57 -11.99
C ASP A 162 -15.41 4.72 -12.74
N PHE A 163 -14.80 4.42 -13.87
CA PHE A 163 -13.95 5.36 -14.60
C PHE A 163 -14.70 6.65 -15.01
N ASN A 164 -15.94 6.53 -15.51
CA ASN A 164 -16.71 7.69 -15.92
C ASN A 164 -17.17 8.56 -14.74
N LYS A 165 -17.48 7.93 -13.60
CA LYS A 165 -17.79 8.66 -12.37
C LYS A 165 -16.56 9.37 -11.85
N ALA A 166 -15.40 8.72 -11.88
CA ALA A 166 -14.15 9.31 -11.46
C ALA A 166 -13.75 10.52 -12.32
N LEU A 167 -13.97 10.46 -13.66
CA LEU A 167 -13.72 11.60 -14.54
C LEU A 167 -14.56 12.83 -14.15
N LYS A 168 -15.83 12.64 -13.77
CA LYS A 168 -16.68 13.77 -13.32
C LYS A 168 -16.10 14.41 -12.05
N VAL A 169 -15.69 13.60 -11.07
CA VAL A 169 -15.04 14.10 -9.86
C VAL A 169 -13.74 14.84 -10.19
N VAL A 170 -12.95 14.33 -11.13
CA VAL A 170 -11.71 14.97 -11.59
C VAL A 170 -12.00 16.34 -12.19
N GLU A 171 -13.06 16.51 -12.99
CA GLU A 171 -13.44 17.81 -13.54
C GLU A 171 -13.87 18.79 -12.44
N GLU A 172 -14.60 18.32 -11.44
CA GLU A 172 -14.95 19.15 -10.27
C GLU A 172 -13.69 19.57 -9.48
N LEU A 173 -12.74 18.65 -9.27
CA LEU A 173 -11.49 18.96 -8.60
C LEU A 173 -10.63 19.98 -9.37
N LYS A 174 -10.68 19.98 -10.70
CA LYS A 174 -9.96 20.98 -11.50
C LYS A 174 -10.43 22.41 -11.21
N SER A 175 -11.70 22.60 -10.86
CA SER A 175 -12.27 23.94 -10.58
C SER A 175 -11.73 24.57 -9.28
N ILE A 176 -11.17 23.76 -8.38
CA ILE A 176 -10.63 24.24 -7.07
C ILE A 176 -9.09 24.26 -7.03
N ILE A 177 -8.41 23.96 -8.15
CA ILE A 177 -6.95 23.98 -8.20
C ILE A 177 -6.48 25.45 -8.06
N PRO A 178 -5.60 25.78 -7.11
CA PRO A 178 -5.02 27.11 -7.02
C PRO A 178 -4.24 27.47 -8.30
N GLU A 179 -4.20 28.76 -8.63
CA GLU A 179 -3.44 29.25 -9.79
C GLU A 179 -1.97 28.82 -9.71
N GLY A 180 -1.42 28.35 -10.83
CA GLY A 180 -0.02 27.89 -10.93
C GLY A 180 0.21 26.43 -10.44
N PHE A 181 -0.83 25.73 -9.98
CA PHE A 181 -0.70 24.33 -9.55
C PHE A 181 -1.35 23.36 -10.54
N SER A 182 -0.89 22.13 -10.52
CA SER A 182 -1.52 20.99 -11.22
C SER A 182 -2.41 20.19 -10.27
N LEU A 183 -3.37 19.42 -10.83
CA LEU A 183 -4.18 18.50 -10.04
C LEU A 183 -3.32 17.47 -9.31
N SER A 184 -2.24 16.99 -9.92
CA SER A 184 -1.30 16.07 -9.26
C SER A 184 -0.66 16.68 -8.01
N GLN A 185 -0.25 17.94 -8.07
CA GLN A 185 0.30 18.64 -6.91
C GLN A 185 -0.74 18.84 -5.82
N LEU A 186 -1.98 19.20 -6.20
CA LEU A 186 -3.10 19.27 -5.25
C LEU A 186 -3.34 17.93 -4.59
N ALA A 187 -3.42 16.84 -5.35
CA ALA A 187 -3.67 15.50 -4.84
C ALA A 187 -2.58 15.04 -3.86
N LEU A 188 -1.31 15.24 -4.20
CA LEU A 188 -0.19 14.88 -3.32
C LEU A 188 -0.17 15.75 -2.07
N LYS A 189 -0.37 17.07 -2.20
CA LYS A 189 -0.43 17.97 -1.04
C LYS A 189 -1.58 17.61 -0.11
N TRP A 190 -2.75 17.29 -0.65
CA TRP A 190 -3.91 16.87 0.13
C TRP A 190 -3.61 15.61 0.96
N ILE A 191 -2.94 14.60 0.39
CA ILE A 191 -2.51 13.42 1.12
C ILE A 191 -1.58 13.81 2.29
N LEU A 192 -0.59 14.65 2.04
CA LEU A 192 0.39 15.11 3.03
C LEU A 192 -0.18 16.07 4.10
N MET A 193 -1.44 16.49 3.99
CA MET A 193 -2.14 17.23 5.04
C MET A 193 -2.70 16.34 6.13
N HIS A 194 -2.74 15.03 5.91
CA HIS A 194 -3.13 14.07 6.93
C HIS A 194 -1.97 13.80 7.87
N GLU A 195 -2.11 14.14 9.13
CA GLU A 195 -1.03 14.04 10.14
C GLU A 195 -0.52 12.61 10.39
N ALA A 196 -1.24 11.60 9.93
CA ALA A 196 -0.87 10.20 10.07
C ALA A 196 0.01 9.68 8.90
N VAL A 197 0.16 10.48 7.82
CA VAL A 197 0.93 10.13 6.61
C VAL A 197 2.34 10.69 6.68
#